data_09d780be3e0d8bbe433f31ca7062ba78
#
_entry.id   09d780be3e0d8bbe433f31ca7062ba78
#
_cell.length_a   1.000
_cell.length_b   1.000
_cell.length_c   1.000
_cell.angle_alpha   90.00
_cell.angle_beta   90.00
_cell.angle_gamma   90.00
#
_symmetry.space_group_name_H-M   'P 1'
#
loop_
_entity.id
_entity.type
_entity.pdbx_description
1 polymer ?
#
loop_
_entity_poly.entity_id
_entity_poly.type
_entity_poly.pdbx_seq_one_letter_code
_entity_poly.pdbx_strand_id
1 'polypeptide(L)'
;MSMIDEPLYPIAVLIDELKNEDIQLRLNSIRRLSTIARALGEARTRKELIPFLSENNDDDDEVLLAMAEELGVFIPYVGGVEYASALLPPLEGLCTVEETCVREKAVESLCRIGSQMKENDVIESFIPLVKRLAAGEWFTARVSSCGLFHIAYASALEPLKNELRTIYSQLCQDDMPMVRRAAATNLGKFAATVERSHLKTDIIPMFEDLTQDDQDSVRLLAVESCAALGKLLEPQDCVAQILPVIVNFSQDKSWRVRYMVANQLYEVCEAVGPEATRMDLVPAYVRLLRDNEAEVRIAAAGKVTKFCRILSPELSVQHILPCVKELSSDSSQHVRSALASVIMGMAPVLGKDTTIEQLLPIFLSLLKDEFPDVRLNIISKLDQVNQVVGIDLLSQSLLPAIVELAEDRHWRVRLAIIEYIPLLASQLGVGFFNDKLGALCMQWLKDKVYSIRDAAANNVKRLAEEFGPEWAMQHIVPQVLDMINDPHYLYRMTILYAVSLLAPVMGSEITCSKLLPVVITASKDRVPNIKFNAAKVLQSLIPIVDVSVVEKSIRPCLVELSEDPDVDVRFYANKALQATNQVMMSS
;
A
#
# COMPACT_ATOMS: atom_id res chain seq x y z
N MET A 1 40.52 -37.92 -23.41
CA MET A 1 39.22 -37.28 -23.22
C MET A 1 39.40 -36.17 -22.20
N SER A 2 39.35 -34.97 -22.65
CA SER A 2 39.81 -33.77 -21.96
C SER A 2 38.89 -33.38 -20.83
N MET A 3 39.45 -33.08 -19.66
CA MET A 3 38.78 -32.53 -18.49
C MET A 3 38.43 -31.07 -18.66
N ILE A 4 37.99 -30.66 -19.87
CA ILE A 4 37.77 -29.26 -20.18
C ILE A 4 36.32 -28.79 -19.87
N ASP A 5 35.38 -29.71 -19.55
CA ASP A 5 34.01 -29.38 -19.89
C ASP A 5 32.97 -29.41 -18.76
N GLU A 6 33.34 -29.63 -17.49
CA GLU A 6 32.35 -29.55 -16.40
C GLU A 6 31.75 -28.16 -16.19
N PRO A 7 32.50 -27.05 -16.27
CA PRO A 7 31.89 -25.71 -16.18
C PRO A 7 31.13 -25.26 -17.42
N LEU A 8 31.48 -25.81 -18.60
CA LEU A 8 30.88 -25.41 -19.89
C LEU A 8 29.63 -26.21 -20.26
N TYR A 9 29.45 -27.39 -19.67
CA TYR A 9 28.35 -28.28 -19.99
C TYR A 9 26.98 -27.66 -19.64
N PRO A 10 26.76 -27.03 -18.44
CA PRO A 10 25.50 -26.33 -18.15
C PRO A 10 25.23 -25.15 -19.09
N ILE A 11 26.27 -24.51 -19.61
CA ILE A 11 26.17 -23.38 -20.53
C ILE A 11 25.75 -23.84 -21.92
N ALA A 12 26.32 -24.95 -22.41
CA ALA A 12 25.90 -25.54 -23.67
C ALA A 12 24.42 -25.94 -23.63
N VAL A 13 23.95 -26.47 -22.51
CA VAL A 13 22.52 -26.77 -22.28
C VAL A 13 21.68 -25.50 -22.35
N LEU A 14 22.11 -24.42 -21.72
CA LEU A 14 21.38 -23.13 -21.73
C LEU A 14 21.29 -22.55 -23.14
N ILE A 15 22.36 -22.66 -23.94
CA ILE A 15 22.35 -22.18 -25.35
C ILE A 15 21.40 -23.03 -26.18
N ASP A 16 21.40 -24.36 -25.99
CA ASP A 16 20.44 -25.25 -26.67
C ASP A 16 19.00 -24.93 -26.25
N GLU A 17 18.78 -24.63 -24.97
CA GLU A 17 17.45 -24.23 -24.46
C GLU A 17 16.95 -22.94 -25.10
N LEU A 18 17.82 -21.97 -25.42
CA LEU A 18 17.45 -20.74 -26.13
C LEU A 18 16.80 -21.02 -27.49
N LYS A 19 17.14 -22.13 -28.12
CA LYS A 19 16.67 -22.53 -29.44
C LYS A 19 15.59 -23.61 -29.38
N ASN A 20 15.21 -24.05 -28.19
CA ASN A 20 14.26 -25.14 -27.98
C ASN A 20 12.84 -24.71 -28.34
N GLU A 21 12.03 -25.62 -28.82
CA GLU A 21 10.62 -25.39 -29.14
C GLU A 21 9.75 -25.19 -27.90
N ASP A 22 10.18 -25.69 -26.73
CA ASP A 22 9.48 -25.52 -25.46
C ASP A 22 9.70 -24.12 -24.90
N ILE A 23 8.59 -23.39 -24.69
CA ILE A 23 8.58 -22.03 -24.15
C ILE A 23 9.25 -21.95 -22.78
N GLN A 24 9.00 -22.93 -21.89
CA GLN A 24 9.57 -22.94 -20.53
C GLN A 24 11.08 -23.07 -20.55
N LEU A 25 11.63 -23.84 -21.46
CA LEU A 25 13.07 -23.98 -21.61
C LEU A 25 13.71 -22.70 -22.14
N ARG A 26 13.07 -22.06 -23.15
CA ARG A 26 13.54 -20.76 -23.64
C ARG A 26 13.49 -19.70 -22.54
N LEU A 27 12.41 -19.64 -21.78
CA LEU A 27 12.24 -18.70 -20.68
C LEU A 27 13.30 -18.88 -19.60
N ASN A 28 13.57 -20.13 -19.21
CA ASN A 28 14.61 -20.46 -18.23
C ASN A 28 15.98 -19.97 -18.69
N SER A 29 16.30 -20.20 -19.96
CA SER A 29 17.58 -19.79 -20.54
C SER A 29 17.69 -18.25 -20.65
N ILE A 30 16.62 -17.58 -21.06
CA ILE A 30 16.58 -16.10 -21.12
C ILE A 30 16.83 -15.49 -19.74
N ARG A 31 16.25 -16.04 -18.69
CA ARG A 31 16.48 -15.58 -17.32
C ARG A 31 17.92 -15.77 -16.84
N ARG A 32 18.71 -16.60 -17.54
CA ARG A 32 20.12 -16.89 -17.25
C ARG A 32 21.07 -16.36 -18.32
N LEU A 33 20.66 -15.34 -19.08
CA LEU A 33 21.50 -14.75 -20.13
C LEU A 33 22.85 -14.26 -19.59
N SER A 34 22.90 -13.75 -18.37
CA SER A 34 24.16 -13.32 -17.75
C SER A 34 25.16 -14.46 -17.61
N THR A 35 24.70 -15.65 -17.30
CA THR A 35 25.54 -16.86 -17.21
C THR A 35 26.10 -17.24 -18.58
N ILE A 36 25.27 -17.20 -19.61
CA ILE A 36 25.70 -17.49 -20.99
C ILE A 36 26.73 -16.45 -21.45
N ALA A 37 26.47 -15.17 -21.17
CA ALA A 37 27.36 -14.07 -21.55
C ALA A 37 28.73 -14.18 -20.89
N ARG A 38 28.77 -14.54 -19.60
CA ARG A 38 30.04 -14.74 -18.87
C ARG A 38 30.89 -15.85 -19.51
N ALA A 39 30.25 -16.91 -19.95
CA ALA A 39 30.95 -18.04 -20.58
C ALA A 39 31.43 -17.70 -21.98
N LEU A 40 30.64 -16.97 -22.76
CA LEU A 40 31.03 -16.56 -24.11
C LEU A 40 32.12 -15.49 -24.11
N GLY A 41 32.16 -14.66 -23.09
CA GLY A 41 33.00 -13.48 -23.02
C GLY A 41 32.35 -12.28 -23.74
N GLU A 42 32.89 -11.09 -23.48
CA GLU A 42 32.31 -9.82 -23.94
C GLU A 42 32.22 -9.72 -25.46
N ALA A 43 33.28 -10.08 -26.17
CA ALA A 43 33.33 -9.98 -27.63
C ALA A 43 32.30 -10.88 -28.31
N ARG A 44 32.21 -12.13 -27.90
CA ARG A 44 31.25 -13.07 -28.48
C ARG A 44 29.81 -12.76 -28.09
N THR A 45 29.62 -12.24 -26.89
CA THR A 45 28.31 -11.76 -26.47
C THR A 45 27.82 -10.65 -27.43
N ARG A 46 28.67 -9.68 -27.75
CA ARG A 46 28.33 -8.61 -28.70
C ARG A 46 28.09 -9.14 -30.12
N LYS A 47 28.94 -10.07 -30.58
CA LYS A 47 28.94 -10.51 -31.99
C LYS A 47 27.97 -11.64 -32.29
N GLU A 48 27.68 -12.47 -31.30
CA GLU A 48 26.91 -13.70 -31.49
C GLU A 48 25.60 -13.72 -30.69
N LEU A 49 25.65 -13.50 -29.36
CA LEU A 49 24.47 -13.63 -28.51
C LEU A 49 23.45 -12.52 -28.75
N ILE A 50 23.88 -11.28 -28.72
CA ILE A 50 22.98 -10.13 -28.89
C ILE A 50 22.35 -10.12 -30.29
N PRO A 51 23.10 -10.31 -31.40
CA PRO A 51 22.48 -10.44 -32.72
C PRO A 51 21.48 -11.59 -32.83
N PHE A 52 21.76 -12.73 -32.19
CA PHE A 52 20.84 -13.84 -32.14
C PHE A 52 19.50 -13.44 -31.49
N LEU A 53 19.56 -12.73 -30.35
CA LEU A 53 18.37 -12.24 -29.66
C LEU A 53 17.62 -11.19 -30.50
N SER A 54 18.34 -10.36 -31.21
CA SER A 54 17.75 -9.35 -32.10
C SER A 54 16.98 -9.95 -33.27
N GLU A 55 17.47 -11.06 -33.82
CA GLU A 55 16.84 -11.77 -34.93
C GLU A 55 15.64 -12.64 -34.49
N ASN A 56 15.59 -13.03 -33.22
CA ASN A 56 14.58 -13.94 -32.67
C ASN A 56 13.62 -13.25 -31.70
N ASN A 57 13.10 -12.08 -32.09
CA ASN A 57 12.15 -11.31 -31.28
C ASN A 57 10.67 -11.62 -31.61
N ASP A 58 10.41 -12.68 -32.35
CA ASP A 58 9.06 -13.23 -32.56
C ASP A 58 8.90 -14.47 -31.68
N ASP A 59 8.45 -14.27 -30.46
CA ASP A 59 8.33 -15.32 -29.45
C ASP A 59 7.13 -15.04 -28.54
N ASP A 60 6.91 -15.91 -27.56
CA ASP A 60 5.89 -15.75 -26.54
C ASP A 60 6.14 -14.47 -25.71
N ASP A 61 5.08 -13.83 -25.31
CA ASP A 61 5.15 -12.56 -24.56
C ASP A 61 5.96 -12.66 -23.26
N GLU A 62 5.89 -13.79 -22.56
CA GLU A 62 6.69 -14.01 -21.35
C GLU A 62 8.19 -14.04 -21.64
N VAL A 63 8.58 -14.68 -22.75
CA VAL A 63 9.97 -14.76 -23.20
C VAL A 63 10.48 -13.38 -23.58
N LEU A 64 9.69 -12.63 -24.35
CA LEU A 64 10.05 -11.28 -24.77
C LEU A 64 10.14 -10.31 -23.60
N LEU A 65 9.23 -10.43 -22.62
CA LEU A 65 9.25 -9.62 -21.41
C LEU A 65 10.54 -9.89 -20.60
N ALA A 66 10.89 -11.16 -20.41
CA ALA A 66 12.12 -11.54 -19.72
C ALA A 66 13.36 -11.05 -20.45
N MET A 67 13.37 -11.11 -21.79
CA MET A 67 14.46 -10.60 -22.62
C MET A 67 14.63 -9.09 -22.43
N ALA A 68 13.55 -8.33 -22.47
CA ALA A 68 13.58 -6.88 -22.27
C ALA A 68 14.15 -6.52 -20.90
N GLU A 69 13.75 -7.26 -19.88
CA GLU A 69 14.20 -7.04 -18.50
C GLU A 69 15.69 -7.37 -18.34
N GLU A 70 16.14 -8.52 -18.84
CA GLU A 70 17.54 -8.94 -18.74
C GLU A 70 18.48 -8.01 -19.48
N LEU A 71 18.12 -7.57 -20.69
CA LEU A 71 18.95 -6.67 -21.47
C LEU A 71 19.16 -5.30 -20.80
N GLY A 72 18.25 -4.86 -19.97
CA GLY A 72 18.35 -3.59 -19.26
C GLY A 72 19.52 -3.49 -18.29
N VAL A 73 20.04 -4.62 -17.81
CA VAL A 73 21.17 -4.69 -16.87
C VAL A 73 22.39 -5.34 -17.48
N PHE A 74 22.47 -5.40 -18.80
CA PHE A 74 23.44 -6.19 -19.54
C PHE A 74 24.72 -5.47 -19.94
N ILE A 75 24.86 -4.17 -19.65
CA ILE A 75 26.04 -3.37 -20.00
C ILE A 75 27.36 -4.04 -19.56
N PRO A 76 27.49 -4.55 -18.32
CA PRO A 76 28.76 -5.19 -17.90
C PRO A 76 29.15 -6.41 -18.75
N TYR A 77 28.16 -7.11 -19.29
CA TYR A 77 28.38 -8.35 -20.04
C TYR A 77 28.76 -8.13 -21.50
N VAL A 78 28.59 -6.91 -22.02
CA VAL A 78 29.01 -6.55 -23.39
C VAL A 78 30.31 -5.78 -23.43
N GLY A 79 30.92 -5.52 -22.29
CA GLY A 79 32.21 -4.84 -22.22
C GLY A 79 32.17 -3.43 -21.63
N GLY A 80 31.07 -3.07 -21.00
CA GLY A 80 30.89 -1.78 -20.34
C GLY A 80 30.20 -0.73 -21.22
N VAL A 81 30.17 0.50 -20.73
CA VAL A 81 29.42 1.61 -21.37
C VAL A 81 29.89 1.95 -22.78
N GLU A 82 31.14 1.67 -23.10
CA GLU A 82 31.69 1.91 -24.44
C GLU A 82 31.03 1.04 -25.51
N TYR A 83 30.49 -0.10 -25.12
CA TYR A 83 29.84 -1.07 -26.00
C TYR A 83 28.34 -1.17 -25.78
N ALA A 84 27.77 -0.29 -24.97
CA ALA A 84 26.34 -0.33 -24.61
C ALA A 84 25.42 -0.22 -25.83
N SER A 85 25.87 0.43 -26.90
CA SER A 85 25.09 0.56 -28.14
C SER A 85 24.73 -0.79 -28.78
N ALA A 86 25.49 -1.85 -28.48
CA ALA A 86 25.18 -3.19 -28.97
C ALA A 86 23.84 -3.72 -28.45
N LEU A 87 23.38 -3.23 -27.30
CA LEU A 87 22.12 -3.64 -26.69
C LEU A 87 20.89 -2.97 -27.31
N LEU A 88 21.07 -1.91 -28.08
CA LEU A 88 19.96 -1.11 -28.61
C LEU A 88 19.12 -1.86 -29.66
N PRO A 89 19.70 -2.57 -30.66
CA PRO A 89 18.89 -3.19 -31.71
C PRO A 89 17.84 -4.21 -31.20
N PRO A 90 18.16 -5.13 -30.30
CA PRO A 90 17.12 -6.06 -29.81
C PRO A 90 16.04 -5.33 -29.03
N LEU A 91 16.37 -4.30 -28.26
CA LEU A 91 15.39 -3.53 -27.49
C LEU A 91 14.53 -2.64 -28.41
N GLU A 92 15.11 -2.10 -29.48
CA GLU A 92 14.35 -1.36 -30.49
C GLU A 92 13.25 -2.26 -31.08
N GLY A 93 13.58 -3.50 -31.42
CA GLY A 93 12.61 -4.46 -31.93
C GLY A 93 11.48 -4.73 -30.94
N LEU A 94 11.81 -4.88 -29.66
CA LEU A 94 10.83 -5.11 -28.61
C LEU A 94 9.90 -3.91 -28.37
N CYS A 95 10.31 -2.71 -28.74
CA CYS A 95 9.47 -1.51 -28.68
C CYS A 95 8.34 -1.48 -29.70
N THR A 96 8.34 -2.40 -30.67
CA THR A 96 7.35 -2.43 -31.77
C THR A 96 6.33 -3.55 -31.63
N VAL A 97 6.48 -4.45 -30.66
CA VAL A 97 5.57 -5.60 -30.48
C VAL A 97 4.19 -5.16 -30.02
N GLU A 98 3.20 -6.01 -30.23
CA GLU A 98 1.81 -5.70 -29.87
C GLU A 98 1.55 -5.63 -28.37
N GLU A 99 2.21 -6.50 -27.59
CA GLU A 99 2.00 -6.58 -26.14
C GLU A 99 2.57 -5.36 -25.40
N THR A 100 1.70 -4.63 -24.72
CA THR A 100 2.04 -3.39 -24.01
C THR A 100 3.10 -3.60 -22.92
N CYS A 101 2.99 -4.67 -22.15
CA CYS A 101 3.94 -4.97 -21.06
C CYS A 101 5.37 -5.13 -21.57
N VAL A 102 5.53 -5.78 -22.73
CA VAL A 102 6.85 -5.98 -23.36
C VAL A 102 7.43 -4.64 -23.81
N ARG A 103 6.60 -3.81 -24.50
CA ARG A 103 7.05 -2.48 -24.95
C ARG A 103 7.46 -1.59 -23.78
N GLU A 104 6.66 -1.55 -22.73
CA GLU A 104 6.96 -0.74 -21.54
C GLU A 104 8.28 -1.14 -20.89
N LYS A 105 8.52 -2.44 -20.78
CA LYS A 105 9.78 -2.96 -20.23
C LYS A 105 10.97 -2.64 -21.14
N ALA A 106 10.78 -2.74 -22.46
CA ALA A 106 11.81 -2.38 -23.42
C ALA A 106 12.18 -0.90 -23.33
N VAL A 107 11.19 -0.01 -23.21
CA VAL A 107 11.40 1.43 -23.01
C VAL A 107 12.14 1.69 -21.70
N GLU A 108 11.73 1.05 -20.61
CA GLU A 108 12.40 1.17 -19.31
C GLU A 108 13.87 0.76 -19.40
N SER A 109 14.14 -0.36 -20.05
CA SER A 109 15.51 -0.88 -20.24
C SER A 109 16.35 0.06 -21.13
N LEU A 110 15.77 0.60 -22.20
CA LEU A 110 16.43 1.59 -23.05
C LEU A 110 16.76 2.87 -22.28
N CYS A 111 15.85 3.34 -21.43
CA CYS A 111 16.11 4.50 -20.57
C CYS A 111 17.27 4.23 -19.61
N ARG A 112 17.32 3.06 -19.03
CA ARG A 112 18.40 2.65 -18.12
C ARG A 112 19.74 2.61 -18.84
N ILE A 113 19.79 2.01 -20.03
CA ILE A 113 21.00 1.92 -20.85
C ILE A 113 21.41 3.31 -21.33
N GLY A 114 20.48 4.07 -21.89
CA GLY A 114 20.75 5.41 -22.42
C GLY A 114 21.28 6.39 -21.38
N SER A 115 20.82 6.28 -20.15
CA SER A 115 21.29 7.12 -19.04
C SER A 115 22.73 6.83 -18.64
N GLN A 116 23.26 5.65 -18.97
CA GLN A 116 24.64 5.23 -18.67
C GLN A 116 25.58 5.44 -19.85
N MET A 117 25.05 5.61 -21.06
CA MET A 117 25.84 5.79 -22.29
C MET A 117 26.57 7.14 -22.31
N LYS A 118 27.71 7.19 -22.98
CA LYS A 118 28.44 8.43 -23.23
C LYS A 118 27.65 9.32 -24.19
N GLU A 119 27.76 10.64 -24.04
CA GLU A 119 27.06 11.62 -24.88
C GLU A 119 27.17 11.33 -26.37
N ASN A 120 28.38 11.08 -26.85
CA ASN A 120 28.61 10.80 -28.27
C ASN A 120 27.86 9.56 -28.73
N ASP A 121 27.82 8.53 -27.92
CA ASP A 121 27.14 7.28 -28.24
C ASP A 121 25.62 7.47 -28.23
N VAL A 122 25.10 8.31 -27.34
CA VAL A 122 23.67 8.68 -27.35
C VAL A 122 23.36 9.41 -28.67
N ILE A 123 24.15 10.36 -29.08
CA ILE A 123 23.96 11.12 -30.33
C ILE A 123 24.03 10.21 -31.56
N GLU A 124 25.00 9.31 -31.59
CA GLU A 124 25.25 8.44 -32.75
C GLU A 124 24.31 7.24 -32.87
N SER A 125 23.85 6.71 -31.75
CA SER A 125 23.11 5.44 -31.72
C SER A 125 21.72 5.53 -31.09
N PHE A 126 21.57 6.21 -29.97
CA PHE A 126 20.31 6.28 -29.23
C PHE A 126 19.30 7.23 -29.89
N ILE A 127 19.73 8.43 -30.24
CA ILE A 127 18.86 9.44 -30.88
C ILE A 127 18.32 8.94 -32.22
N PRO A 128 19.14 8.33 -33.12
CA PRO A 128 18.62 7.74 -34.35
C PRO A 128 17.57 6.67 -34.10
N LEU A 129 17.73 5.85 -33.06
CA LEU A 129 16.74 4.85 -32.65
C LEU A 129 15.41 5.54 -32.27
N VAL A 130 15.47 6.58 -31.46
CA VAL A 130 14.28 7.35 -31.05
C VAL A 130 13.57 7.92 -32.26
N LYS A 131 14.31 8.49 -33.20
CA LYS A 131 13.76 9.04 -34.44
C LYS A 131 13.09 7.96 -35.31
N ARG A 132 13.71 6.78 -35.42
CA ARG A 132 13.13 5.66 -36.18
C ARG A 132 11.82 5.21 -35.58
N LEU A 133 11.76 5.06 -34.25
CA LEU A 133 10.54 4.66 -33.55
C LEU A 133 9.46 5.74 -33.72
N ALA A 134 9.81 7.00 -33.59
CA ALA A 134 8.86 8.11 -33.75
C ALA A 134 8.29 8.21 -35.15
N ALA A 135 9.02 7.76 -36.16
CA ALA A 135 8.61 7.73 -37.56
C ALA A 135 8.02 6.38 -37.99
N GLY A 136 7.87 5.43 -37.07
CA GLY A 136 7.39 4.10 -37.38
C GLY A 136 5.99 4.09 -38.01
N GLU A 137 5.75 3.20 -38.95
CA GLU A 137 4.43 3.05 -39.59
C GLU A 137 3.36 2.58 -38.61
N TRP A 138 3.73 1.69 -37.68
CA TRP A 138 2.82 1.18 -36.68
C TRP A 138 2.81 2.07 -35.44
N PHE A 139 1.62 2.29 -34.90
CA PHE A 139 1.45 3.15 -33.73
C PHE A 139 2.24 2.65 -32.51
N THR A 140 2.49 1.34 -32.40
CA THR A 140 3.24 0.76 -31.29
C THR A 140 4.66 1.36 -31.14
N ALA A 141 5.35 1.51 -32.27
CA ALA A 141 6.67 2.12 -32.29
C ALA A 141 6.61 3.58 -31.84
N ARG A 142 5.63 4.34 -32.35
CA ARG A 142 5.45 5.75 -31.99
C ARG A 142 5.10 5.93 -30.51
N VAL A 143 4.24 5.05 -29.95
CA VAL A 143 3.93 5.04 -28.53
C VAL A 143 5.21 4.87 -27.71
N SER A 144 6.02 3.88 -28.04
CA SER A 144 7.26 3.59 -27.31
C SER A 144 8.25 4.75 -27.36
N SER A 145 8.35 5.46 -28.50
CA SER A 145 9.26 6.57 -28.67
C SER A 145 9.03 7.70 -27.65
N CYS A 146 7.79 7.94 -27.25
CA CYS A 146 7.42 9.03 -26.35
C CYS A 146 8.16 8.95 -25.01
N GLY A 147 8.45 7.75 -24.53
CA GLY A 147 9.16 7.53 -23.26
C GLY A 147 10.67 7.66 -23.33
N LEU A 148 11.24 7.92 -24.52
CA LEU A 148 12.68 7.96 -24.73
C LEU A 148 13.25 9.36 -24.94
N PHE A 149 12.42 10.36 -25.23
CA PHE A 149 12.86 11.71 -25.55
C PHE A 149 13.63 12.39 -24.41
N HIS A 150 13.24 12.16 -23.18
CA HIS A 150 13.93 12.79 -22.03
C HIS A 150 15.36 12.29 -21.87
N ILE A 151 15.66 11.06 -22.28
CA ILE A 151 17.03 10.53 -22.28
C ILE A 151 17.80 11.08 -23.49
N ALA A 152 17.21 11.03 -24.67
CA ALA A 152 17.83 11.48 -25.90
C ALA A 152 18.17 12.98 -25.88
N TYR A 153 17.23 13.80 -25.41
CA TYR A 153 17.38 15.27 -25.42
C TYR A 153 18.51 15.75 -24.53
N ALA A 154 18.70 15.10 -23.37
CA ALA A 154 19.72 15.51 -22.40
C ALA A 154 21.15 15.54 -22.99
N SER A 155 21.43 14.65 -23.96
CA SER A 155 22.75 14.56 -24.60
C SER A 155 22.85 15.29 -25.94
N ALA A 156 21.71 15.78 -26.48
CA ALA A 156 21.68 16.41 -27.78
C ALA A 156 22.22 17.85 -27.74
N LEU A 157 22.67 18.33 -28.88
CA LEU A 157 23.08 19.73 -29.11
C LEU A 157 22.18 20.32 -30.21
N GLU A 158 22.14 21.65 -30.30
CA GLU A 158 21.43 22.29 -31.41
C GLU A 158 22.18 22.01 -32.75
N PRO A 159 21.53 21.78 -33.89
CA PRO A 159 20.07 21.87 -34.11
C PRO A 159 19.27 20.59 -33.78
N LEU A 160 19.92 19.54 -33.30
CA LEU A 160 19.26 18.25 -33.01
C LEU A 160 18.19 18.39 -31.93
N LYS A 161 18.42 19.22 -30.92
CA LYS A 161 17.43 19.54 -29.90
C LYS A 161 16.14 20.11 -30.49
N ASN A 162 16.29 21.05 -31.42
CA ASN A 162 15.13 21.63 -32.11
C ASN A 162 14.35 20.56 -32.90
N GLU A 163 15.06 19.67 -33.55
CA GLU A 163 14.47 18.56 -34.29
C GLU A 163 13.68 17.65 -33.37
N LEU A 164 14.25 17.30 -32.20
CA LEU A 164 13.56 16.44 -31.21
C LEU A 164 12.31 17.12 -30.65
N ARG A 165 12.36 18.42 -30.35
CA ARG A 165 11.16 19.16 -29.91
C ARG A 165 10.07 19.13 -30.98
N THR A 166 10.44 19.31 -32.24
CA THR A 166 9.51 19.29 -33.37
C THR A 166 8.86 17.91 -33.51
N ILE A 167 9.66 16.86 -33.44
CA ILE A 167 9.13 15.47 -33.53
C ILE A 167 8.17 15.19 -32.38
N TYR A 168 8.51 15.57 -31.16
CA TYR A 168 7.63 15.37 -30.01
C TYR A 168 6.31 16.13 -30.17
N SER A 169 6.36 17.35 -30.68
CA SER A 169 5.15 18.13 -30.98
C SER A 169 4.24 17.40 -31.97
N GLN A 170 4.81 16.76 -32.99
CA GLN A 170 4.07 15.95 -33.95
C GLN A 170 3.41 14.73 -33.29
N LEU A 171 4.10 14.08 -32.34
CA LEU A 171 3.55 12.96 -31.60
C LEU A 171 2.36 13.39 -30.73
N CYS A 172 2.36 14.60 -30.20
CA CYS A 172 1.23 15.15 -29.46
C CYS A 172 -0.01 15.36 -30.33
N GLN A 173 0.17 15.41 -31.66
CA GLN A 173 -0.89 15.61 -32.66
C GLN A 173 -1.09 14.38 -33.55
N ASP A 174 -0.56 13.22 -33.14
CA ASP A 174 -0.64 11.97 -33.91
C ASP A 174 -2.08 11.57 -34.17
N ASP A 175 -2.33 10.93 -35.28
CA ASP A 175 -3.66 10.44 -35.66
C ASP A 175 -4.22 9.40 -34.66
N MET A 176 -3.33 8.64 -34.03
CA MET A 176 -3.72 7.58 -33.09
C MET A 176 -3.81 8.13 -31.66
N PRO A 177 -4.97 7.98 -31.00
CA PRO A 177 -5.13 8.41 -29.61
C PRO A 177 -4.12 7.76 -28.66
N MET A 178 -3.70 6.54 -28.91
CA MET A 178 -2.71 5.82 -28.08
C MET A 178 -1.38 6.54 -28.07
N VAL A 179 -0.96 7.12 -29.21
CA VAL A 179 0.28 7.89 -29.32
C VAL A 179 0.13 9.21 -28.58
N ARG A 180 -0.99 9.92 -28.76
CA ARG A 180 -1.26 11.16 -28.04
C ARG A 180 -1.29 10.95 -26.52
N ARG A 181 -1.87 9.84 -26.05
CA ARG A 181 -1.83 9.47 -24.62
C ARG A 181 -0.41 9.29 -24.11
N ALA A 182 0.41 8.56 -24.86
CA ALA A 182 1.81 8.33 -24.49
C ALA A 182 2.58 9.65 -24.45
N ALA A 183 2.34 10.55 -25.42
CA ALA A 183 2.94 11.87 -25.44
C ALA A 183 2.52 12.70 -24.23
N ALA A 184 1.24 12.66 -23.85
CA ALA A 184 0.74 13.36 -22.66
C ALA A 184 1.36 12.81 -21.37
N THR A 185 1.46 11.48 -21.24
CA THR A 185 2.04 10.82 -20.08
C THR A 185 3.51 11.20 -19.86
N ASN A 186 4.28 11.33 -20.94
CA ASN A 186 5.72 11.58 -20.88
C ASN A 186 6.09 13.06 -21.02
N LEU A 187 5.13 13.95 -21.21
CA LEU A 187 5.39 15.37 -21.43
C LEU A 187 6.16 16.01 -20.27
N GLY A 188 5.79 15.69 -19.03
CA GLY A 188 6.46 16.22 -17.85
C GLY A 188 7.92 15.81 -17.76
N LYS A 189 8.22 14.56 -18.06
CA LYS A 189 9.60 14.04 -18.07
C LYS A 189 10.44 14.73 -19.16
N PHE A 190 9.86 14.88 -20.35
CA PHE A 190 10.53 15.57 -21.46
C PHE A 190 10.77 17.04 -21.13
N ALA A 191 9.74 17.73 -20.64
CA ALA A 191 9.83 19.14 -20.27
C ALA A 191 10.92 19.40 -19.23
N ALA A 192 11.13 18.48 -18.28
CA ALA A 192 12.15 18.62 -17.24
C ALA A 192 13.58 18.67 -17.81
N THR A 193 13.81 18.15 -19.00
CA THR A 193 15.12 18.19 -19.69
C THR A 193 15.28 19.38 -20.64
N VAL A 194 14.18 20.04 -20.98
CA VAL A 194 14.16 21.16 -21.92
C VAL A 194 14.57 22.45 -21.21
N GLU A 195 15.29 23.31 -21.90
CA GLU A 195 15.74 24.60 -21.41
C GLU A 195 14.54 25.51 -21.10
N ARG A 196 14.66 26.35 -20.07
CA ARG A 196 13.58 27.26 -19.64
C ARG A 196 13.06 28.15 -20.76
N SER A 197 13.96 28.61 -21.65
CA SER A 197 13.60 29.46 -22.80
C SER A 197 12.65 28.75 -23.77
N HIS A 198 12.72 27.41 -23.86
CA HIS A 198 11.92 26.63 -24.78
C HIS A 198 10.66 26.03 -24.12
N LEU A 199 10.53 26.15 -22.81
CA LEU A 199 9.32 25.67 -22.13
C LEU A 199 8.08 26.42 -22.62
N LYS A 200 8.14 27.75 -22.64
CA LYS A 200 7.00 28.58 -23.10
C LYS A 200 6.78 28.48 -24.60
N THR A 201 7.86 28.49 -25.38
CA THR A 201 7.77 28.55 -26.84
C THR A 201 7.42 27.22 -27.47
N ASP A 202 7.84 26.10 -26.88
CA ASP A 202 7.70 24.79 -27.51
C ASP A 202 6.85 23.82 -26.68
N ILE A 203 7.08 23.73 -25.37
CA ILE A 203 6.38 22.75 -24.53
C ILE A 203 4.94 23.16 -24.20
N ILE A 204 4.72 24.42 -23.83
CA ILE A 204 3.37 24.89 -23.49
C ILE A 204 2.40 24.75 -24.67
N PRO A 205 2.78 25.05 -25.92
CA PRO A 205 1.92 24.75 -27.07
C PRO A 205 1.56 23.26 -27.21
N MET A 206 2.50 22.35 -26.93
CA MET A 206 2.22 20.90 -26.91
C MET A 206 1.17 20.57 -25.84
N PHE A 207 1.34 21.12 -24.65
CA PHE A 207 0.39 20.95 -23.54
C PHE A 207 -0.99 21.49 -23.91
N GLU A 208 -1.07 22.67 -24.51
CA GLU A 208 -2.33 23.26 -24.96
C GLU A 208 -3.05 22.36 -25.98
N ASP A 209 -2.32 21.79 -26.94
CA ASP A 209 -2.89 20.85 -27.92
C ASP A 209 -3.51 19.64 -27.22
N LEU A 210 -2.82 19.06 -26.25
CA LEU A 210 -3.30 17.90 -25.51
C LEU A 210 -4.53 18.24 -24.65
N THR A 211 -4.62 19.46 -24.13
CA THR A 211 -5.78 19.90 -23.33
C THR A 211 -7.04 20.06 -24.17
N GLN A 212 -6.89 20.25 -25.48
CA GLN A 212 -8.00 20.43 -26.43
C GLN A 212 -8.38 19.14 -27.15
N ASP A 213 -7.78 18.01 -26.79
CA ASP A 213 -8.00 16.73 -27.44
C ASP A 213 -9.48 16.28 -27.35
N ASP A 214 -9.99 15.69 -28.40
CA ASP A 214 -11.36 15.16 -28.45
C ASP A 214 -11.57 13.98 -27.49
N GLN A 215 -10.49 13.21 -27.25
CA GLN A 215 -10.54 12.04 -26.36
C GLN A 215 -10.32 12.46 -24.91
N ASP A 216 -11.26 12.08 -24.05
CA ASP A 216 -11.13 12.35 -22.61
C ASP A 216 -9.92 11.65 -22.00
N SER A 217 -9.53 10.49 -22.52
CA SER A 217 -8.36 9.73 -22.07
C SER A 217 -7.05 10.48 -22.29
N VAL A 218 -6.98 11.34 -23.29
CA VAL A 218 -5.83 12.23 -23.52
C VAL A 218 -5.89 13.43 -22.58
N ARG A 219 -7.08 14.07 -22.48
CA ARG A 219 -7.25 15.23 -21.60
C ARG A 219 -6.92 14.92 -20.15
N LEU A 220 -7.34 13.76 -19.64
CA LEU A 220 -7.06 13.40 -18.24
C LEU A 220 -5.55 13.24 -17.97
N LEU A 221 -4.79 12.78 -18.95
CA LEU A 221 -3.33 12.70 -18.84
C LEU A 221 -2.67 14.08 -18.92
N ALA A 222 -3.27 15.02 -19.66
CA ALA A 222 -2.82 16.41 -19.67
C ALA A 222 -3.00 17.07 -18.30
N VAL A 223 -4.02 16.67 -17.52
CA VAL A 223 -4.19 17.13 -16.13
C VAL A 223 -2.97 16.75 -15.28
N GLU A 224 -2.46 15.55 -15.40
CA GLU A 224 -1.26 15.11 -14.67
C GLU A 224 -0.05 15.98 -15.03
N SER A 225 0.03 16.43 -16.28
CA SER A 225 1.11 17.32 -16.75
C SER A 225 1.07 18.69 -16.08
N CYS A 226 -0.08 19.15 -15.62
CA CYS A 226 -0.22 20.45 -14.95
C CYS A 226 0.72 20.59 -13.74
N ALA A 227 0.74 19.59 -12.87
CA ALA A 227 1.60 19.62 -11.69
C ALA A 227 3.08 19.57 -12.06
N ALA A 228 3.43 18.71 -13.02
CA ALA A 228 4.81 18.56 -13.48
C ALA A 228 5.33 19.85 -14.13
N LEU A 229 4.55 20.46 -15.01
CA LEU A 229 4.91 21.72 -15.65
C LEU A 229 4.94 22.87 -14.65
N GLY A 230 4.06 22.87 -13.68
CA GLY A 230 4.02 23.88 -12.63
C GLY A 230 5.31 23.98 -11.83
N LYS A 231 6.00 22.85 -11.63
CA LYS A 231 7.30 22.82 -10.94
C LYS A 231 8.45 23.40 -11.77
N LEU A 232 8.28 23.44 -13.09
CA LEU A 232 9.31 23.89 -14.03
C LEU A 232 9.16 25.36 -14.41
N LEU A 233 7.95 25.91 -14.33
CA LEU A 233 7.64 27.27 -14.72
C LEU A 233 7.77 28.24 -13.53
N GLU A 234 8.03 29.53 -13.85
CA GLU A 234 7.95 30.58 -12.84
C GLU A 234 6.48 30.75 -12.36
N PRO A 235 6.25 31.17 -11.10
CA PRO A 235 4.89 31.32 -10.58
C PRO A 235 3.94 32.15 -11.44
N GLN A 236 4.46 33.21 -12.06
CA GLN A 236 3.68 34.06 -12.96
C GLN A 236 3.21 33.31 -14.19
N ASP A 237 4.05 32.43 -14.72
CA ASP A 237 3.73 31.62 -15.89
C ASP A 237 2.76 30.50 -15.53
N CYS A 238 2.86 29.96 -14.33
CA CYS A 238 1.90 28.98 -13.82
C CYS A 238 0.50 29.59 -13.76
N VAL A 239 0.38 30.81 -13.25
CA VAL A 239 -0.91 31.55 -13.18
C VAL A 239 -1.45 31.83 -14.58
N ALA A 240 -0.57 32.19 -15.53
CA ALA A 240 -0.99 32.52 -16.89
C ALA A 240 -1.34 31.28 -17.74
N GLN A 241 -0.58 30.19 -17.60
CA GLN A 241 -0.63 29.05 -18.52
C GLN A 241 -1.27 27.79 -17.94
N ILE A 242 -1.09 27.52 -16.65
CA ILE A 242 -1.57 26.30 -16.02
C ILE A 242 -2.90 26.50 -15.30
N LEU A 243 -3.04 27.56 -14.54
CA LEU A 243 -4.22 27.85 -13.73
C LEU A 243 -5.53 27.84 -14.54
N PRO A 244 -5.63 28.57 -15.68
CA PRO A 244 -6.86 28.56 -16.45
C PRO A 244 -7.25 27.18 -16.96
N VAL A 245 -6.26 26.38 -17.31
CA VAL A 245 -6.46 25.02 -17.82
C VAL A 245 -7.03 24.11 -16.73
N ILE A 246 -6.41 24.11 -15.54
CA ILE A 246 -6.86 23.24 -14.46
C ILE A 246 -8.26 23.64 -13.96
N VAL A 247 -8.56 24.94 -13.89
CA VAL A 247 -9.88 25.44 -13.53
C VAL A 247 -10.92 25.00 -14.58
N ASN A 248 -10.58 25.10 -15.86
CA ASN A 248 -11.46 24.65 -16.94
C ASN A 248 -11.71 23.14 -16.88
N PHE A 249 -10.69 22.34 -16.61
CA PHE A 249 -10.83 20.88 -16.48
C PHE A 249 -11.69 20.48 -15.28
N SER A 250 -11.76 21.29 -14.23
CA SER A 250 -12.64 21.04 -13.10
C SER A 250 -14.12 21.03 -13.49
N GLN A 251 -14.43 21.55 -14.67
CA GLN A 251 -15.78 21.61 -15.27
C GLN A 251 -15.86 20.81 -16.57
N ASP A 252 -14.90 19.93 -16.84
CA ASP A 252 -14.92 19.12 -18.07
C ASP A 252 -16.17 18.27 -18.15
N LYS A 253 -16.66 18.04 -19.36
CA LYS A 253 -17.83 17.20 -19.61
C LYS A 253 -17.65 15.75 -19.18
N SER A 254 -16.41 15.25 -19.18
CA SER A 254 -16.06 13.89 -18.73
C SER A 254 -15.79 13.87 -17.24
N TRP A 255 -16.50 12.99 -16.51
CA TRP A 255 -16.26 12.81 -15.09
C TRP A 255 -14.85 12.29 -14.79
N ARG A 256 -14.27 11.54 -15.72
CA ARG A 256 -12.90 11.00 -15.59
C ARG A 256 -11.86 12.11 -15.55
N VAL A 257 -12.04 13.14 -16.37
CA VAL A 257 -11.16 14.33 -16.36
C VAL A 257 -11.35 15.08 -15.03
N ARG A 258 -12.58 15.30 -14.59
CA ARG A 258 -12.87 15.94 -13.29
C ARG A 258 -12.28 15.15 -12.12
N TYR A 259 -12.37 13.80 -12.19
CA TYR A 259 -11.77 12.91 -11.21
C TYR A 259 -10.24 13.13 -11.12
N MET A 260 -9.58 13.22 -12.25
CA MET A 260 -8.13 13.47 -12.28
C MET A 260 -7.79 14.85 -11.70
N VAL A 261 -8.60 15.85 -11.98
CA VAL A 261 -8.44 17.18 -11.38
C VAL A 261 -8.54 17.10 -9.85
N ALA A 262 -9.52 16.37 -9.33
CA ALA A 262 -9.66 16.20 -7.89
C ALA A 262 -8.42 15.58 -7.24
N ASN A 263 -7.74 14.69 -7.95
CA ASN A 263 -6.51 14.06 -7.46
C ASN A 263 -5.28 14.96 -7.59
N GLN A 264 -5.24 15.88 -8.55
CA GLN A 264 -4.05 16.67 -8.89
C GLN A 264 -4.10 18.14 -8.45
N LEU A 265 -5.26 18.63 -8.06
CA LEU A 265 -5.48 20.05 -7.80
C LEU A 265 -4.58 20.59 -6.68
N TYR A 266 -4.37 19.80 -5.64
CA TYR A 266 -3.53 20.17 -4.50
C TYR A 266 -2.09 20.49 -4.94
N GLU A 267 -1.52 19.67 -5.80
CA GLU A 267 -0.15 19.81 -6.28
C GLU A 267 0.04 21.10 -7.11
N VAL A 268 -1.02 21.59 -7.73
CA VAL A 268 -0.98 22.84 -8.50
C VAL A 268 -0.98 24.07 -7.58
N CYS A 269 -1.50 23.94 -6.36
CA CYS A 269 -1.59 25.06 -5.40
C CYS A 269 -0.22 25.69 -5.09
N GLU A 270 0.81 24.88 -4.90
CA GLU A 270 2.17 25.38 -4.67
C GLU A 270 2.70 26.17 -5.87
N ALA A 271 2.42 25.68 -7.08
CA ALA A 271 2.91 26.27 -8.30
C ALA A 271 2.33 27.66 -8.57
N VAL A 272 1.04 27.85 -8.29
CA VAL A 272 0.34 29.10 -8.59
C VAL A 272 0.38 30.10 -7.44
N GLY A 273 0.71 29.66 -6.22
CA GLY A 273 0.81 30.52 -5.04
C GLY A 273 -0.51 30.72 -4.29
N PRO A 274 -0.42 31.32 -3.06
CA PRO A 274 -1.58 31.42 -2.16
C PRO A 274 -2.75 32.25 -2.69
N GLU A 275 -2.48 33.35 -3.36
CA GLU A 275 -3.53 34.23 -3.87
C GLU A 275 -4.37 33.55 -4.95
N ALA A 276 -3.72 32.96 -5.95
CA ALA A 276 -4.40 32.24 -7.01
C ALA A 276 -5.13 31.01 -6.48
N THR A 277 -4.54 30.32 -5.50
CA THR A 277 -5.20 29.20 -4.82
C THR A 277 -6.52 29.65 -4.20
N ARG A 278 -6.49 30.73 -3.42
CA ARG A 278 -7.69 31.26 -2.76
C ARG A 278 -8.75 31.72 -3.77
N MET A 279 -8.35 32.44 -4.79
CA MET A 279 -9.26 33.07 -5.74
C MET A 279 -9.88 32.11 -6.74
N ASP A 280 -9.10 31.13 -7.21
CA ASP A 280 -9.50 30.30 -8.34
C ASP A 280 -9.56 28.80 -8.02
N LEU A 281 -8.58 28.27 -7.28
CA LEU A 281 -8.52 26.83 -7.02
C LEU A 281 -9.49 26.39 -5.92
N VAL A 282 -9.69 27.19 -4.89
CA VAL A 282 -10.66 26.86 -3.82
C VAL A 282 -12.08 26.78 -4.38
N PRO A 283 -12.56 27.75 -5.20
CA PRO A 283 -13.87 27.58 -5.84
C PRO A 283 -13.96 26.35 -6.73
N ALA A 284 -12.91 26.04 -7.47
CA ALA A 284 -12.86 24.82 -8.30
C ALA A 284 -12.95 23.56 -7.44
N TYR A 285 -12.22 23.53 -6.33
CA TYR A 285 -12.25 22.42 -5.39
C TYR A 285 -13.64 22.24 -4.75
N VAL A 286 -14.27 23.32 -4.35
CA VAL A 286 -15.64 23.28 -3.80
C VAL A 286 -16.62 22.68 -4.81
N ARG A 287 -16.50 23.04 -6.08
CA ARG A 287 -17.33 22.44 -7.14
C ARG A 287 -17.10 20.92 -7.25
N LEU A 288 -15.86 20.45 -7.11
CA LEU A 288 -15.53 19.03 -7.16
C LEU A 288 -16.08 18.28 -5.94
N LEU A 289 -16.08 18.90 -4.77
CA LEU A 289 -16.68 18.33 -3.57
C LEU A 289 -18.20 18.15 -3.72
N ARG A 290 -18.82 18.92 -4.60
CA ARG A 290 -20.26 18.90 -4.90
C ARG A 290 -20.57 18.28 -6.26
N ASP A 291 -19.63 17.56 -6.87
CA ASP A 291 -19.81 16.97 -8.20
C ASP A 291 -20.96 15.96 -8.22
N ASN A 292 -21.61 15.84 -9.36
CA ASN A 292 -22.69 14.88 -9.56
C ASN A 292 -22.21 13.42 -9.48
N GLU A 293 -20.95 13.15 -9.84
CA GLU A 293 -20.39 11.81 -9.83
C GLU A 293 -19.77 11.48 -8.48
N ALA A 294 -20.17 10.35 -7.89
CA ALA A 294 -19.65 9.90 -6.61
C ALA A 294 -18.14 9.70 -6.63
N GLU A 295 -17.59 9.18 -7.72
CA GLU A 295 -16.14 8.95 -7.87
C GLU A 295 -15.35 10.25 -7.74
N VAL A 296 -15.85 11.33 -8.31
CA VAL A 296 -15.22 12.67 -8.20
C VAL A 296 -15.29 13.16 -6.75
N ARG A 297 -16.46 13.02 -6.10
CA ARG A 297 -16.63 13.40 -4.70
C ARG A 297 -15.69 12.60 -3.77
N ILE A 298 -15.51 11.31 -4.03
CA ILE A 298 -14.58 10.45 -3.27
C ILE A 298 -13.16 10.99 -3.35
N ALA A 299 -12.68 11.27 -4.56
CA ALA A 299 -11.34 11.81 -4.77
C ALA A 299 -11.16 13.17 -4.10
N ALA A 300 -12.13 14.06 -4.23
CA ALA A 300 -12.10 15.39 -3.63
C ALA A 300 -12.16 15.31 -2.10
N ALA A 301 -13.04 14.48 -1.55
CA ALA A 301 -13.18 14.30 -0.10
C ALA A 301 -11.88 13.83 0.56
N GLY A 302 -11.12 13.00 -0.10
CA GLY A 302 -9.83 12.53 0.39
C GLY A 302 -8.76 13.61 0.54
N LYS A 303 -8.97 14.80 0.01
CA LYS A 303 -8.00 15.91 0.02
C LYS A 303 -8.39 17.05 0.97
N VAL A 304 -9.52 16.96 1.69
CA VAL A 304 -10.02 18.08 2.52
C VAL A 304 -9.01 18.55 3.57
N THR A 305 -8.33 17.62 4.23
CA THR A 305 -7.32 17.96 5.25
C THR A 305 -6.14 18.71 4.65
N LYS A 306 -5.66 18.25 3.49
CA LYS A 306 -4.54 18.90 2.78
C LYS A 306 -4.88 20.33 2.39
N PHE A 307 -6.09 20.55 1.85
CA PHE A 307 -6.54 21.89 1.49
C PHE A 307 -6.69 22.80 2.71
N CYS A 308 -7.18 22.27 3.82
CA CYS A 308 -7.29 23.04 5.05
C CYS A 308 -5.93 23.46 5.60
N ARG A 309 -4.90 22.65 5.43
CA ARG A 309 -3.53 22.98 5.87
C ARG A 309 -2.91 24.15 5.13
N ILE A 310 -3.23 24.31 3.85
CA ILE A 310 -2.68 25.41 3.04
C ILE A 310 -3.54 26.69 3.09
N LEU A 311 -4.75 26.59 3.62
CA LEU A 311 -5.65 27.73 3.81
C LEU A 311 -5.57 28.22 5.25
N SER A 312 -5.98 29.48 5.48
CA SER A 312 -6.19 29.95 6.85
C SER A 312 -7.38 29.19 7.48
N PRO A 313 -7.42 29.06 8.81
CA PRO A 313 -8.59 28.45 9.47
C PRO A 313 -9.92 29.12 9.09
N GLU A 314 -9.93 30.44 8.94
CA GLU A 314 -11.12 31.20 8.57
C GLU A 314 -11.63 30.82 7.17
N LEU A 315 -10.74 30.69 6.20
CA LEU A 315 -11.10 30.28 4.84
C LEU A 315 -11.57 28.83 4.80
N SER A 316 -10.95 27.96 5.59
CA SER A 316 -11.36 26.55 5.71
C SER A 316 -12.77 26.43 6.27
N VAL A 317 -13.11 27.20 7.30
CA VAL A 317 -14.45 27.24 7.88
C VAL A 317 -15.48 27.80 6.89
N GLN A 318 -15.10 28.83 6.16
CA GLN A 318 -16.00 29.51 5.23
C GLN A 318 -16.32 28.67 3.99
N HIS A 319 -15.31 28.02 3.40
CA HIS A 319 -15.44 27.38 2.09
C HIS A 319 -15.47 25.85 2.13
N ILE A 320 -14.67 25.23 2.97
CA ILE A 320 -14.51 23.77 2.98
C ILE A 320 -15.48 23.10 3.95
N LEU A 321 -15.62 23.62 5.15
CA LEU A 321 -16.43 22.99 6.19
C LEU A 321 -17.91 22.80 5.80
N PRO A 322 -18.58 23.74 5.11
CA PRO A 322 -19.95 23.48 4.65
C PRO A 322 -20.06 22.28 3.72
N CYS A 323 -19.05 22.08 2.85
CA CYS A 323 -19.01 20.92 1.97
C CYS A 323 -18.77 19.62 2.75
N VAL A 324 -17.92 19.66 3.77
CA VAL A 324 -17.66 18.52 4.65
C VAL A 324 -18.96 18.10 5.36
N LYS A 325 -19.75 19.03 5.84
CA LYS A 325 -21.05 18.74 6.45
C LYS A 325 -22.00 18.04 5.47
N GLU A 326 -22.05 18.51 4.24
CA GLU A 326 -22.87 17.89 3.19
C GLU A 326 -22.38 16.46 2.87
N LEU A 327 -21.05 16.26 2.75
CA LEU A 327 -20.46 14.98 2.42
C LEU A 327 -20.62 13.94 3.53
N SER A 328 -20.72 14.37 4.78
CA SER A 328 -20.96 13.46 5.90
C SER A 328 -22.33 12.78 5.84
N SER A 329 -23.25 13.32 5.05
CA SER A 329 -24.58 12.78 4.80
C SER A 329 -24.76 12.35 3.33
N ASP A 330 -23.67 12.16 2.60
CA ASP A 330 -23.72 11.75 1.19
C ASP A 330 -24.44 10.42 1.03
N SER A 331 -25.15 10.24 -0.07
CA SER A 331 -25.86 9.00 -0.37
C SER A 331 -24.91 7.79 -0.57
N SER A 332 -23.67 8.04 -1.00
CA SER A 332 -22.67 7.01 -1.20
C SER A 332 -21.88 6.75 0.08
N GLN A 333 -21.86 5.49 0.54
CA GLN A 333 -21.02 5.08 1.67
C GLN A 333 -19.53 5.30 1.37
N HIS A 334 -19.12 5.18 0.11
CA HIS A 334 -17.73 5.35 -0.30
C HIS A 334 -17.26 6.80 -0.15
N VAL A 335 -18.15 7.76 -0.41
CA VAL A 335 -17.87 9.18 -0.17
C VAL A 335 -17.72 9.44 1.33
N ARG A 336 -18.65 8.93 2.14
CA ARG A 336 -18.58 9.06 3.59
C ARG A 336 -17.32 8.40 4.16
N SER A 337 -16.95 7.23 3.66
CA SER A 337 -15.73 6.52 4.06
C SER A 337 -14.46 7.32 3.72
N ALA A 338 -14.39 7.87 2.51
CA ALA A 338 -13.26 8.69 2.08
C ALA A 338 -13.10 9.93 2.96
N LEU A 339 -14.22 10.60 3.27
CA LEU A 339 -14.23 11.73 4.18
C LEU A 339 -13.77 11.32 5.59
N ALA A 340 -14.32 10.24 6.11
CA ALA A 340 -14.00 9.73 7.45
C ALA A 340 -12.50 9.39 7.59
N SER A 341 -11.86 8.95 6.53
CA SER A 341 -10.44 8.59 6.57
C SER A 341 -9.51 9.79 6.78
N VAL A 342 -9.94 11.00 6.47
CA VAL A 342 -9.09 12.20 6.49
C VAL A 342 -9.60 13.32 7.38
N ILE A 343 -10.90 13.34 7.71
CA ILE A 343 -11.54 14.45 8.42
C ILE A 343 -10.92 14.74 9.79
N MET A 344 -10.42 13.71 10.47
CA MET A 344 -9.81 13.84 11.79
C MET A 344 -8.58 14.75 11.77
N GLY A 345 -7.87 14.77 10.66
CA GLY A 345 -6.71 15.64 10.45
C GLY A 345 -7.05 17.12 10.35
N MET A 346 -8.31 17.48 10.20
CA MET A 346 -8.74 18.88 10.20
C MET A 346 -8.71 19.50 11.60
N ALA A 347 -8.82 18.70 12.65
CA ALA A 347 -8.86 19.18 14.03
C ALA A 347 -7.63 20.02 14.41
N PRO A 348 -6.37 19.56 14.16
CA PRO A 348 -5.19 20.38 14.46
C PRO A 348 -5.15 21.69 13.68
N VAL A 349 -5.71 21.71 12.48
CA VAL A 349 -5.70 22.89 11.61
C VAL A 349 -6.71 23.93 12.07
N LEU A 350 -7.92 23.50 12.42
CA LEU A 350 -9.02 24.39 12.78
C LEU A 350 -8.98 24.85 14.24
N GLY A 351 -8.28 24.11 15.10
CA GLY A 351 -8.14 24.43 16.52
C GLY A 351 -9.27 23.89 17.39
N LYS A 352 -9.10 24.04 18.71
CA LYS A 352 -9.97 23.43 19.71
C LYS A 352 -11.42 23.88 19.62
N ASP A 353 -11.69 25.19 19.60
CA ASP A 353 -13.05 25.71 19.64
C ASP A 353 -13.87 25.32 18.41
N THR A 354 -13.28 25.46 17.23
CA THR A 354 -13.93 25.08 15.97
C THR A 354 -14.13 23.56 15.91
N THR A 355 -13.18 22.78 16.38
CA THR A 355 -13.30 21.32 16.42
C THR A 355 -14.46 20.88 17.32
N ILE A 356 -14.58 21.46 18.50
CA ILE A 356 -15.68 21.15 19.43
C ILE A 356 -17.04 21.55 18.84
N GLU A 357 -17.13 22.73 18.29
CA GLU A 357 -18.38 23.30 17.81
C GLU A 357 -18.84 22.70 16.49
N GLN A 358 -17.92 22.47 15.55
CA GLN A 358 -18.23 22.16 14.15
C GLN A 358 -17.86 20.75 13.72
N LEU A 359 -16.68 20.25 14.10
CA LEU A 359 -16.20 18.93 13.65
C LEU A 359 -16.68 17.77 14.51
N LEU A 360 -16.71 17.93 15.81
CA LEU A 360 -17.09 16.87 16.73
C LEU A 360 -18.48 16.29 16.43
N PRO A 361 -19.51 17.11 16.14
CA PRO A 361 -20.81 16.57 15.73
C PRO A 361 -20.74 15.74 14.45
N ILE A 362 -19.90 16.12 13.50
CA ILE A 362 -19.70 15.36 12.26
C ILE A 362 -19.04 14.02 12.55
N PHE A 363 -17.99 14.00 13.40
CA PHE A 363 -17.31 12.76 13.80
C PHE A 363 -18.30 11.80 14.46
N LEU A 364 -19.12 12.28 15.37
CA LEU A 364 -20.12 11.46 16.06
C LEU A 364 -21.18 10.91 15.11
N SER A 365 -21.59 11.71 14.13
CA SER A 365 -22.51 11.27 13.09
C SER A 365 -21.91 10.15 12.24
N LEU A 366 -20.65 10.30 11.82
CA LEU A 366 -19.94 9.28 11.03
C LEU A 366 -19.65 8.03 11.85
N LEU A 367 -19.41 8.18 13.15
CA LEU A 367 -19.20 7.05 14.05
C LEU A 367 -20.45 6.18 14.19
N LYS A 368 -21.63 6.76 13.97
CA LYS A 368 -22.92 6.07 14.01
C LYS A 368 -23.42 5.65 12.62
N ASP A 369 -22.56 5.73 11.61
CA ASP A 369 -22.93 5.35 10.23
C ASP A 369 -23.35 3.88 10.18
N GLU A 370 -24.29 3.56 9.29
CA GLU A 370 -24.75 2.18 9.12
C GLU A 370 -23.70 1.24 8.55
N PHE A 371 -22.64 1.78 7.88
CA PHE A 371 -21.58 0.98 7.26
C PHE A 371 -20.34 0.91 8.15
N PRO A 372 -19.82 -0.31 8.39
CA PRO A 372 -18.66 -0.51 9.26
C PRO A 372 -17.40 0.25 8.84
N ASP A 373 -17.13 0.34 7.52
CA ASP A 373 -15.92 0.99 7.00
C ASP A 373 -15.86 2.47 7.38
N VAL A 374 -17.02 3.15 7.38
CA VAL A 374 -17.11 4.56 7.78
C VAL A 374 -16.75 4.71 9.26
N ARG A 375 -17.34 3.87 10.11
CA ARG A 375 -17.10 3.90 11.56
C ARG A 375 -15.64 3.64 11.90
N LEU A 376 -15.05 2.63 11.25
CA LEU A 376 -13.67 2.22 11.49
C LEU A 376 -12.67 3.32 11.13
N ASN A 377 -12.91 4.03 10.05
CA ASN A 377 -12.05 5.14 9.63
C ASN A 377 -12.01 6.26 10.70
N ILE A 378 -13.11 6.50 11.39
CA ILE A 378 -13.15 7.47 12.48
C ILE A 378 -12.37 6.95 13.70
N ILE A 379 -12.66 5.73 14.13
CA ILE A 379 -12.04 5.13 15.32
C ILE A 379 -10.53 5.07 15.21
N SER A 380 -10.01 4.72 14.04
CA SER A 380 -8.56 4.51 13.83
C SER A 380 -7.71 5.77 13.97
N LYS A 381 -8.31 6.95 14.00
CA LYS A 381 -7.59 8.24 13.99
C LYS A 381 -8.02 9.22 15.08
N LEU A 382 -8.62 8.71 16.14
CA LEU A 382 -9.09 9.53 17.26
C LEU A 382 -7.97 10.27 18.01
N ASP A 383 -6.75 9.80 17.94
CA ASP A 383 -5.58 10.46 18.55
C ASP A 383 -5.41 11.91 18.08
N GLN A 384 -5.67 12.19 16.81
CA GLN A 384 -5.55 13.54 16.25
C GLN A 384 -6.54 14.52 16.88
N VAL A 385 -7.75 14.06 17.16
CA VAL A 385 -8.77 14.85 17.84
C VAL A 385 -8.46 14.99 19.33
N ASN A 386 -7.98 13.93 19.95
CA ASN A 386 -7.61 13.94 21.36
C ASN A 386 -6.51 14.98 21.66
N GLN A 387 -5.53 15.14 20.78
CA GLN A 387 -4.47 16.13 20.92
C GLN A 387 -5.00 17.57 20.95
N VAL A 388 -6.12 17.84 20.28
CA VAL A 388 -6.71 19.17 20.17
C VAL A 388 -7.77 19.43 21.24
N VAL A 389 -8.70 18.50 21.41
CA VAL A 389 -9.87 18.64 22.28
C VAL A 389 -9.57 18.26 23.74
N GLY A 390 -8.71 17.28 23.93
CA GLY A 390 -8.40 16.74 25.24
C GLY A 390 -9.24 15.52 25.60
N ILE A 391 -8.69 14.70 26.50
CA ILE A 391 -9.26 13.39 26.84
C ILE A 391 -10.63 13.47 27.51
N ASP A 392 -10.83 14.42 28.38
CA ASP A 392 -12.06 14.53 29.17
C ASP A 392 -13.29 14.78 28.28
N LEU A 393 -13.20 15.77 27.40
CA LEU A 393 -14.30 16.11 26.49
C LEU A 393 -14.52 15.03 25.45
N LEU A 394 -13.44 14.49 24.90
CA LEU A 394 -13.51 13.41 23.91
C LEU A 394 -14.16 12.17 24.53
N SER A 395 -13.78 11.80 25.74
CA SER A 395 -14.35 10.65 26.45
C SER A 395 -15.85 10.82 26.69
N GLN A 396 -16.29 11.99 27.12
CA GLN A 396 -17.72 12.26 27.36
C GLN A 396 -18.54 12.11 26.06
N SER A 397 -18.00 12.57 24.95
CA SER A 397 -18.71 12.55 23.67
C SER A 397 -18.66 11.18 22.98
N LEU A 398 -17.52 10.47 23.12
CA LEU A 398 -17.21 9.25 22.38
C LEU A 398 -17.74 7.98 23.06
N LEU A 399 -17.65 7.91 24.39
CA LEU A 399 -17.98 6.70 25.14
C LEU A 399 -19.37 6.14 24.85
N PRO A 400 -20.45 6.97 24.84
CA PRO A 400 -21.77 6.42 24.50
C PRO A 400 -21.85 5.80 23.12
N ALA A 401 -21.18 6.40 22.14
CA ALA A 401 -21.15 5.87 20.77
C ALA A 401 -20.39 4.55 20.67
N ILE A 402 -19.28 4.42 21.37
CA ILE A 402 -18.51 3.16 21.42
C ILE A 402 -19.31 2.05 22.10
N VAL A 403 -19.99 2.36 23.21
CA VAL A 403 -20.85 1.40 23.92
C VAL A 403 -21.96 0.91 22.99
N GLU A 404 -22.61 1.81 22.26
CA GLU A 404 -23.65 1.48 21.30
C GLU A 404 -23.14 0.51 20.22
N LEU A 405 -21.95 0.78 19.65
CA LEU A 405 -21.34 -0.08 18.64
C LEU A 405 -20.86 -1.43 19.20
N ALA A 406 -20.39 -1.44 20.43
CA ALA A 406 -19.95 -2.66 21.11
C ALA A 406 -21.12 -3.63 21.38
N GLU A 407 -22.34 -3.14 21.42
CA GLU A 407 -23.57 -3.93 21.61
C GLU A 407 -24.33 -4.15 20.30
N ASP A 408 -23.74 -3.85 19.15
CA ASP A 408 -24.37 -3.98 17.84
C ASP A 408 -24.78 -5.44 17.55
N ARG A 409 -25.89 -5.60 16.85
CA ARG A 409 -26.42 -6.92 16.47
C ARG A 409 -25.49 -7.68 15.52
N HIS A 410 -24.77 -6.95 14.65
CA HIS A 410 -23.86 -7.54 13.68
C HIS A 410 -22.52 -7.84 14.34
N TRP A 411 -22.14 -9.10 14.33
CA TRP A 411 -20.91 -9.55 14.97
C TRP A 411 -19.66 -8.89 14.35
N ARG A 412 -19.69 -8.58 13.06
CA ARG A 412 -18.55 -7.89 12.39
C ARG A 412 -18.31 -6.49 12.93
N VAL A 413 -19.38 -5.77 13.31
CA VAL A 413 -19.27 -4.47 13.95
C VAL A 413 -18.65 -4.62 15.34
N ARG A 414 -19.12 -5.57 16.12
CA ARG A 414 -18.54 -5.86 17.44
C ARG A 414 -17.08 -6.27 17.32
N LEU A 415 -16.74 -7.15 16.38
CA LEU A 415 -15.36 -7.59 16.13
C LEU A 415 -14.45 -6.38 15.85
N ALA A 416 -14.90 -5.48 14.98
CA ALA A 416 -14.14 -4.29 14.64
C ALA A 416 -13.88 -3.42 15.86
N ILE A 417 -14.88 -3.21 16.71
CA ILE A 417 -14.71 -2.43 17.95
C ILE A 417 -13.73 -3.13 18.89
N ILE A 418 -13.83 -4.43 19.05
CA ILE A 418 -12.91 -5.20 19.92
C ILE A 418 -11.46 -5.01 19.48
N GLU A 419 -11.20 -5.09 18.19
CA GLU A 419 -9.86 -4.92 17.63
C GLU A 419 -9.29 -3.53 17.87
N TYR A 420 -10.12 -2.50 17.99
CA TYR A 420 -9.70 -1.13 18.25
C TYR A 420 -9.64 -0.76 19.74
N ILE A 421 -10.18 -1.56 20.63
CA ILE A 421 -10.14 -1.26 22.07
C ILE A 421 -8.70 -1.10 22.60
N PRO A 422 -7.74 -1.95 22.27
CA PRO A 422 -6.36 -1.73 22.73
C PRO A 422 -5.76 -0.41 22.25
N LEU A 423 -6.05 0.00 21.02
CA LEU A 423 -5.61 1.29 20.48
C LEU A 423 -6.27 2.44 21.24
N LEU A 424 -7.56 2.37 21.49
CA LEU A 424 -8.29 3.37 22.28
C LEU A 424 -7.73 3.45 23.71
N ALA A 425 -7.44 2.32 24.31
CA ALA A 425 -6.84 2.26 25.64
C ALA A 425 -5.47 2.94 25.67
N SER A 426 -4.65 2.70 24.67
CA SER A 426 -3.35 3.35 24.49
C SER A 426 -3.47 4.88 24.38
N GLN A 427 -4.42 5.35 23.59
CA GLN A 427 -4.63 6.78 23.34
C GLN A 427 -5.31 7.52 24.49
N LEU A 428 -6.28 6.88 25.12
CA LEU A 428 -7.17 7.51 26.10
C LEU A 428 -6.80 7.21 27.56
N GLY A 429 -5.98 6.18 27.80
CA GLY A 429 -5.47 5.84 29.11
C GLY A 429 -6.39 4.97 29.98
N VAL A 430 -5.87 4.60 31.15
CA VAL A 430 -6.51 3.67 32.10
C VAL A 430 -7.85 4.20 32.60
N GLY A 431 -7.96 5.50 32.86
CA GLY A 431 -9.18 6.12 33.39
C GLY A 431 -10.39 5.97 32.51
N PHE A 432 -10.18 6.08 31.19
CA PHE A 432 -11.26 5.88 30.23
C PHE A 432 -11.74 4.41 30.20
N PHE A 433 -10.81 3.47 30.40
CA PHE A 433 -11.10 2.05 30.28
C PHE A 433 -11.87 1.45 31.47
N ASN A 434 -11.66 1.99 32.68
CA ASN A 434 -12.01 1.29 33.93
C ASN A 434 -13.50 1.03 34.17
N ASP A 435 -14.43 1.85 33.66
CA ASP A 435 -15.84 1.69 34.01
C ASP A 435 -16.62 0.78 33.03
N LYS A 436 -17.13 1.34 31.94
CA LYS A 436 -18.05 0.63 31.04
C LYS A 436 -17.33 -0.28 30.05
N LEU A 437 -16.17 0.13 29.55
CA LEU A 437 -15.44 -0.66 28.55
C LEU A 437 -14.87 -1.93 29.14
N GLY A 438 -14.43 -1.89 30.42
CA GLY A 438 -13.97 -3.09 31.10
C GLY A 438 -15.02 -4.17 31.18
N ALA A 439 -16.25 -3.80 31.55
CA ALA A 439 -17.38 -4.72 31.61
C ALA A 439 -17.72 -5.30 30.24
N LEU A 440 -17.68 -4.50 29.19
CA LEU A 440 -17.93 -4.97 27.81
C LEU A 440 -16.86 -5.96 27.35
N CYS A 441 -15.59 -5.69 27.64
CA CYS A 441 -14.50 -6.60 27.29
C CYS A 441 -14.66 -7.98 27.91
N MET A 442 -15.13 -8.04 29.15
CA MET A 442 -15.42 -9.30 29.82
C MET A 442 -16.64 -10.00 29.22
N GLN A 443 -17.67 -9.25 28.86
CA GLN A 443 -18.89 -9.78 28.26
C GLN A 443 -18.63 -10.43 26.91
N TRP A 444 -17.70 -9.90 26.10
CA TRP A 444 -17.36 -10.49 24.80
C TRP A 444 -16.72 -11.87 24.89
N LEU A 445 -16.12 -12.21 26.02
CA LEU A 445 -15.60 -13.56 26.26
C LEU A 445 -16.71 -14.61 26.30
N LYS A 446 -17.94 -14.16 26.50
CA LYS A 446 -19.16 -15.01 26.51
C LYS A 446 -20.05 -14.74 25.29
N ASP A 447 -19.53 -14.17 24.24
CA ASP A 447 -20.32 -13.89 23.04
C ASP A 447 -20.71 -15.20 22.34
N LYS A 448 -21.87 -15.20 21.69
CA LYS A 448 -22.37 -16.34 20.94
C LYS A 448 -21.51 -16.69 19.73
N VAL A 449 -20.82 -15.72 19.16
CA VAL A 449 -20.00 -15.88 17.96
C VAL A 449 -18.56 -16.23 18.35
N TYR A 450 -18.04 -17.33 17.79
CA TYR A 450 -16.68 -17.79 18.07
C TYR A 450 -15.61 -16.73 17.78
N SER A 451 -15.71 -16.04 16.63
CA SER A 451 -14.75 -15.01 16.25
C SER A 451 -14.68 -13.87 17.26
N ILE A 452 -15.81 -13.54 17.89
CA ILE A 452 -15.86 -12.53 18.95
C ILE A 452 -15.16 -13.04 20.21
N ARG A 453 -15.40 -14.28 20.62
CA ARG A 453 -14.73 -14.85 21.79
C ARG A 453 -13.22 -14.92 21.62
N ASP A 454 -12.76 -15.33 20.42
CA ASP A 454 -11.35 -15.38 20.08
C ASP A 454 -10.70 -13.97 20.13
N ALA A 455 -11.34 -13.01 19.50
CA ALA A 455 -10.89 -11.62 19.52
C ALA A 455 -10.91 -11.02 20.93
N ALA A 456 -11.89 -11.39 21.74
CA ALA A 456 -11.98 -10.93 23.13
C ALA A 456 -10.81 -11.46 23.99
N ALA A 457 -10.41 -12.70 23.80
CA ALA A 457 -9.25 -13.28 24.48
C ALA A 457 -7.96 -12.55 24.08
N ASN A 458 -7.77 -12.30 22.79
CA ASN A 458 -6.62 -11.53 22.28
C ASN A 458 -6.64 -10.07 22.78
N ASN A 459 -7.81 -9.46 22.88
CA ASN A 459 -7.98 -8.13 23.43
C ASN A 459 -7.52 -8.04 24.90
N VAL A 460 -7.92 -9.02 25.71
CA VAL A 460 -7.51 -9.11 27.13
C VAL A 460 -5.98 -9.17 27.23
N LYS A 461 -5.34 -9.97 26.40
CA LYS A 461 -3.86 -10.02 26.33
C LYS A 461 -3.26 -8.66 25.99
N ARG A 462 -3.75 -8.00 24.95
CA ARG A 462 -3.22 -6.70 24.50
C ARG A 462 -3.43 -5.61 25.53
N LEU A 463 -4.54 -5.62 26.26
CA LEU A 463 -4.77 -4.69 27.36
C LEU A 463 -3.81 -4.94 28.55
N ALA A 464 -3.52 -6.18 28.85
CA ALA A 464 -2.54 -6.54 29.88
C ALA A 464 -1.13 -6.07 29.49
N GLU A 465 -0.77 -6.20 28.22
CA GLU A 465 0.51 -5.68 27.69
C GLU A 465 0.57 -4.16 27.79
N GLU A 466 -0.51 -3.46 27.44
CA GLU A 466 -0.55 -2.00 27.43
C GLU A 466 -0.50 -1.39 28.83
N PHE A 467 -1.31 -1.91 29.75
CA PHE A 467 -1.45 -1.34 31.09
C PHE A 467 -0.56 -1.99 32.13
N GLY A 468 0.06 -3.11 31.81
CA GLY A 468 1.01 -3.81 32.68
C GLY A 468 0.39 -4.92 33.52
N PRO A 469 1.25 -5.83 34.05
CA PRO A 469 0.80 -6.99 34.83
C PRO A 469 0.05 -6.65 36.12
N GLU A 470 0.44 -5.59 36.84
CA GLU A 470 -0.22 -5.18 38.08
C GLU A 470 -1.66 -4.75 37.84
N TRP A 471 -1.87 -3.92 36.83
CA TRP A 471 -3.22 -3.50 36.45
C TRP A 471 -4.07 -4.69 36.00
N ALA A 472 -3.49 -5.57 35.18
CA ALA A 472 -4.19 -6.76 34.68
C ALA A 472 -4.57 -7.69 35.82
N MET A 473 -3.71 -7.85 36.83
CA MET A 473 -3.98 -8.65 38.01
C MET A 473 -5.14 -8.12 38.84
N GLN A 474 -5.33 -6.81 38.89
CA GLN A 474 -6.43 -6.18 39.62
C GLN A 474 -7.74 -6.16 38.84
N HIS A 475 -7.68 -5.93 37.53
CA HIS A 475 -8.87 -5.59 36.74
C HIS A 475 -9.29 -6.66 35.75
N ILE A 476 -8.40 -7.55 35.33
CA ILE A 476 -8.68 -8.54 34.28
C ILE A 476 -8.66 -9.96 34.83
N VAL A 477 -7.55 -10.38 35.41
CA VAL A 477 -7.29 -11.78 35.75
C VAL A 477 -8.36 -12.39 36.67
N PRO A 478 -8.79 -11.74 37.76
CA PRO A 478 -9.81 -12.33 38.61
C PRO A 478 -11.13 -12.59 37.88
N GLN A 479 -11.56 -11.67 37.03
CA GLN A 479 -12.81 -11.79 36.28
C GLN A 479 -12.72 -12.88 35.22
N VAL A 480 -11.60 -13.00 34.53
CA VAL A 480 -11.36 -14.05 33.54
C VAL A 480 -11.39 -15.42 34.19
N LEU A 481 -10.67 -15.58 35.33
CA LEU A 481 -10.57 -16.85 36.02
C LEU A 481 -11.89 -17.32 36.62
N ASP A 482 -12.74 -16.39 37.08
CA ASP A 482 -14.07 -16.73 37.58
C ASP A 482 -14.96 -17.39 36.52
N MET A 483 -14.74 -17.13 35.26
CA MET A 483 -15.52 -17.68 34.15
C MET A 483 -15.20 -19.16 33.86
N ILE A 484 -14.16 -19.73 34.42
CA ILE A 484 -13.79 -21.13 34.22
C ILE A 484 -14.85 -22.09 34.75
N ASN A 485 -15.72 -21.61 35.63
CA ASN A 485 -16.83 -22.40 36.21
C ASN A 485 -18.14 -22.26 35.44
N ASP A 486 -18.12 -21.61 34.28
CA ASP A 486 -19.33 -21.44 33.47
C ASP A 486 -19.87 -22.79 33.04
N PRO A 487 -21.21 -22.99 33.13
CA PRO A 487 -21.83 -24.26 32.72
C PRO A 487 -21.62 -24.65 31.28
N HIS A 488 -21.42 -23.66 30.40
CA HIS A 488 -21.26 -23.90 28.98
C HIS A 488 -19.79 -24.13 28.63
N TYR A 489 -19.47 -25.32 28.09
CA TYR A 489 -18.09 -25.72 27.87
C TYR A 489 -17.34 -24.80 26.86
N LEU A 490 -18.03 -24.21 25.88
CA LEU A 490 -17.39 -23.30 24.90
C LEU A 490 -16.82 -22.07 25.59
N TYR A 491 -17.47 -21.56 26.63
CA TYR A 491 -16.96 -20.43 27.39
C TYR A 491 -15.76 -20.83 28.25
N ARG A 492 -15.78 -22.03 28.82
CA ARG A 492 -14.63 -22.58 29.55
C ARG A 492 -13.42 -22.73 28.62
N MET A 493 -13.62 -23.16 27.34
CA MET A 493 -12.57 -23.24 26.34
C MET A 493 -11.96 -21.86 26.04
N THR A 494 -12.82 -20.85 25.93
CA THR A 494 -12.35 -19.46 25.71
C THR A 494 -11.45 -18.98 26.85
N ILE A 495 -11.82 -19.33 28.09
CA ILE A 495 -11.03 -18.96 29.27
C ILE A 495 -9.67 -19.67 29.26
N LEU A 496 -9.60 -20.92 28.89
CA LEU A 496 -8.34 -21.64 28.74
C LEU A 496 -7.45 -20.97 27.71
N TYR A 497 -8.01 -20.57 26.58
CA TYR A 497 -7.29 -19.85 25.55
C TYR A 497 -6.77 -18.50 26.06
N ALA A 498 -7.61 -17.73 26.76
CA ALA A 498 -7.21 -16.46 27.38
C ALA A 498 -6.07 -16.64 28.38
N VAL A 499 -6.10 -17.69 29.19
CA VAL A 499 -5.03 -18.01 30.13
C VAL A 499 -3.71 -18.27 29.40
N SER A 500 -3.73 -19.02 28.30
CA SER A 500 -2.54 -19.29 27.49
C SER A 500 -1.93 -18.01 26.91
N LEU A 501 -2.77 -17.03 26.55
CA LEU A 501 -2.32 -15.73 26.04
C LEU A 501 -1.80 -14.81 27.13
N LEU A 502 -2.40 -14.84 28.32
CA LEU A 502 -2.02 -13.99 29.46
C LEU A 502 -0.72 -14.43 30.13
N ALA A 503 -0.44 -15.72 30.16
CA ALA A 503 0.70 -16.25 30.90
C ALA A 503 2.06 -15.61 30.56
N PRO A 504 2.44 -15.47 29.27
CA PRO A 504 3.69 -14.81 28.92
C PRO A 504 3.75 -13.34 29.38
N VAL A 505 2.62 -12.66 29.42
CA VAL A 505 2.54 -11.25 29.80
C VAL A 505 2.62 -11.09 31.33
N MET A 506 1.96 -11.98 32.06
CA MET A 506 1.87 -11.90 33.52
C MET A 506 3.14 -12.36 34.23
N GLY A 507 3.93 -13.22 33.60
CA GLY A 507 5.17 -13.74 34.14
C GLY A 507 5.01 -14.97 35.03
N SER A 508 6.16 -15.53 35.46
CA SER A 508 6.24 -16.81 36.18
C SER A 508 5.47 -16.83 37.51
N GLU A 509 5.62 -15.82 38.31
CA GLU A 509 5.01 -15.77 39.66
C GLU A 509 3.49 -15.81 39.62
N ILE A 510 2.88 -14.94 38.81
CA ILE A 510 1.43 -14.88 38.67
C ILE A 510 0.91 -16.14 37.98
N THR A 511 1.63 -16.64 36.98
CA THR A 511 1.27 -17.88 36.29
C THR A 511 1.22 -19.04 37.27
N CYS A 512 2.22 -19.21 38.13
CA CYS A 512 2.24 -20.27 39.13
C CYS A 512 1.16 -20.12 40.19
N SER A 513 0.91 -18.91 40.67
CA SER A 513 0.00 -18.69 41.80
C SER A 513 -1.46 -18.58 41.40
N LYS A 514 -1.78 -18.11 40.20
CA LYS A 514 -3.14 -17.77 39.76
C LYS A 514 -3.61 -18.54 38.54
N LEU A 515 -2.78 -18.64 37.49
CA LEU A 515 -3.21 -19.23 36.21
C LEU A 515 -3.11 -20.75 36.20
N LEU A 516 -1.98 -21.30 36.65
CA LEU A 516 -1.76 -22.74 36.66
C LEU A 516 -2.80 -23.53 37.45
N PRO A 517 -3.19 -23.11 38.67
CA PRO A 517 -4.23 -23.85 39.41
C PRO A 517 -5.56 -23.96 38.66
N VAL A 518 -5.94 -22.95 37.93
CA VAL A 518 -7.18 -22.95 37.12
C VAL A 518 -7.07 -23.96 35.97
N VAL A 519 -5.92 -24.02 35.29
CA VAL A 519 -5.68 -25.00 34.22
C VAL A 519 -5.69 -26.43 34.77
N ILE A 520 -5.09 -26.67 35.92
CA ILE A 520 -5.09 -27.98 36.58
C ILE A 520 -6.52 -28.38 36.92
N THR A 521 -7.34 -27.47 37.42
CA THR A 521 -8.76 -27.74 37.69
C THR A 521 -9.50 -28.10 36.40
N ALA A 522 -9.24 -27.37 35.31
CA ALA A 522 -9.83 -27.63 33.99
C ALA A 522 -9.43 -29.00 33.43
N SER A 523 -8.26 -29.51 33.77
CA SER A 523 -7.81 -30.84 33.36
C SER A 523 -8.68 -31.97 33.89
N LYS A 524 -9.46 -31.68 34.93
CA LYS A 524 -10.39 -32.63 35.57
C LYS A 524 -11.83 -32.44 35.10
N ASP A 525 -12.03 -31.65 34.07
CA ASP A 525 -13.36 -31.40 33.51
C ASP A 525 -13.96 -32.68 32.91
N ARG A 526 -15.29 -32.78 32.95
CA ARG A 526 -16.01 -33.91 32.36
C ARG A 526 -16.02 -33.92 30.84
N VAL A 527 -15.78 -32.76 30.19
CA VAL A 527 -15.82 -32.62 28.73
C VAL A 527 -14.41 -32.88 28.16
N PRO A 528 -14.24 -33.90 27.28
CA PRO A 528 -12.92 -34.22 26.70
C PRO A 528 -12.24 -33.04 26.02
N ASN A 529 -13.03 -32.20 25.35
CA ASN A 529 -12.51 -30.98 24.66
C ASN A 529 -11.80 -30.03 25.64
N ILE A 530 -12.34 -29.87 26.84
CA ILE A 530 -11.74 -29.07 27.89
C ILE A 530 -10.42 -29.70 28.36
N LYS A 531 -10.44 -31.02 28.59
CA LYS A 531 -9.27 -31.78 29.06
C LYS A 531 -8.07 -31.67 28.10
N PHE A 532 -8.27 -31.91 26.81
CA PHE A 532 -7.15 -31.85 25.89
C PHE A 532 -6.69 -30.40 25.63
N ASN A 533 -7.59 -29.41 25.69
CA ASN A 533 -7.18 -28.02 25.64
C ASN A 533 -6.41 -27.62 26.90
N ALA A 534 -6.77 -28.15 28.07
CA ALA A 534 -5.96 -27.97 29.27
C ALA A 534 -4.57 -28.58 29.11
N ALA A 535 -4.42 -29.73 28.47
CA ALA A 535 -3.14 -30.33 28.17
C ALA A 535 -2.29 -29.42 27.26
N LYS A 536 -2.90 -28.86 26.23
CA LYS A 536 -2.24 -27.90 25.33
C LYS A 536 -1.75 -26.64 26.07
N VAL A 537 -2.60 -26.10 26.95
CA VAL A 537 -2.23 -24.92 27.74
C VAL A 537 -1.11 -25.26 28.71
N LEU A 538 -1.16 -26.41 29.38
CA LEU A 538 -0.07 -26.85 30.26
C LEU A 538 1.26 -26.93 29.52
N GLN A 539 1.27 -27.42 28.29
CA GLN A 539 2.46 -27.44 27.43
C GLN A 539 2.98 -26.02 27.19
N SER A 540 2.09 -25.07 26.91
CA SER A 540 2.47 -23.68 26.65
C SER A 540 3.03 -22.97 27.89
N LEU A 541 2.71 -23.45 29.09
CA LEU A 541 3.21 -22.88 30.35
C LEU A 541 4.59 -23.37 30.73
N ILE A 542 5.06 -24.47 30.15
CA ILE A 542 6.36 -25.08 30.50
C ILE A 542 7.52 -24.08 30.39
N PRO A 543 7.69 -23.30 29.31
CA PRO A 543 8.79 -22.35 29.24
C PRO A 543 8.63 -21.12 30.13
N ILE A 544 7.46 -20.91 30.71
CA ILE A 544 7.14 -19.72 31.52
C ILE A 544 7.44 -19.95 33.00
N VAL A 545 7.22 -21.15 33.50
CA VAL A 545 7.36 -21.52 34.92
C VAL A 545 8.70 -22.18 35.19
N ASP A 546 9.11 -22.23 36.48
CA ASP A 546 10.33 -22.91 36.90
C ASP A 546 10.26 -24.41 36.68
N VAL A 547 11.42 -25.05 36.45
CA VAL A 547 11.52 -26.50 36.25
C VAL A 547 10.91 -27.29 37.42
N SER A 548 11.09 -26.79 38.65
CA SER A 548 10.50 -27.41 39.83
C SER A 548 8.97 -27.43 39.78
N VAL A 549 8.33 -26.39 39.25
CA VAL A 549 6.87 -26.35 39.08
C VAL A 549 6.42 -27.32 37.97
N VAL A 550 7.20 -27.42 36.88
CA VAL A 550 6.93 -28.38 35.82
C VAL A 550 6.91 -29.81 36.41
N GLU A 551 7.92 -30.14 37.20
CA GLU A 551 8.03 -31.48 37.82
C GLU A 551 6.94 -31.78 38.85
N LYS A 552 6.62 -30.82 39.71
CA LYS A 552 5.71 -31.02 40.83
C LYS A 552 4.24 -30.86 40.51
N SER A 553 3.90 -30.03 39.54
CA SER A 553 2.52 -29.64 39.25
C SER A 553 2.06 -29.98 37.84
N ILE A 554 2.84 -29.68 36.83
CA ILE A 554 2.45 -29.86 35.42
C ILE A 554 2.53 -31.34 35.02
N ARG A 555 3.68 -31.97 35.26
CA ARG A 555 3.94 -33.34 34.85
C ARG A 555 2.97 -34.34 35.49
N PRO A 556 2.70 -34.32 36.82
CA PRO A 556 1.72 -35.23 37.39
C PRO A 556 0.33 -35.08 36.78
N CYS A 557 -0.08 -33.88 36.48
CA CYS A 557 -1.37 -33.62 35.84
C CYS A 557 -1.43 -34.22 34.43
N LEU A 558 -0.36 -34.09 33.66
CA LEU A 558 -0.25 -34.64 32.30
C LEU A 558 -0.18 -36.17 32.29
N VAL A 559 0.48 -36.76 33.29
CA VAL A 559 0.52 -38.22 33.46
C VAL A 559 -0.90 -38.76 33.69
N GLU A 560 -1.68 -38.10 34.53
CA GLU A 560 -3.09 -38.48 34.74
C GLU A 560 -3.90 -38.35 33.43
N LEU A 561 -3.72 -37.28 32.68
CA LEU A 561 -4.40 -37.10 31.40
C LEU A 561 -3.98 -38.11 30.32
N SER A 562 -2.73 -38.60 30.39
CA SER A 562 -2.23 -39.61 29.45
C SER A 562 -2.95 -40.97 29.59
N GLU A 563 -3.66 -41.18 30.67
CA GLU A 563 -4.44 -42.38 30.95
C GLU A 563 -5.95 -42.16 30.75
N ASP A 564 -6.38 -41.01 30.23
CA ASP A 564 -7.77 -40.67 30.02
C ASP A 564 -8.43 -41.61 28.99
N PRO A 565 -9.74 -41.92 29.15
CA PRO A 565 -10.47 -42.74 28.18
C PRO A 565 -10.53 -42.18 26.76
N ASP A 566 -10.46 -40.85 26.60
CA ASP A 566 -10.54 -40.17 25.30
C ASP A 566 -9.19 -40.19 24.59
N VAL A 567 -9.20 -40.57 23.30
CA VAL A 567 -7.98 -40.69 22.49
C VAL A 567 -7.28 -39.35 22.25
N ASP A 568 -8.03 -38.29 22.05
CA ASP A 568 -7.47 -36.97 21.81
C ASP A 568 -6.81 -36.39 23.07
N VAL A 569 -7.46 -36.64 24.23
CA VAL A 569 -6.88 -36.24 25.52
C VAL A 569 -5.55 -36.95 25.74
N ARG A 570 -5.47 -38.25 25.49
CA ARG A 570 -4.22 -39.02 25.60
C ARG A 570 -3.15 -38.46 24.65
N PHE A 571 -3.53 -38.20 23.41
CA PHE A 571 -2.58 -37.68 22.38
C PHE A 571 -1.92 -36.38 22.82
N TYR A 572 -2.71 -35.39 23.20
CA TYR A 572 -2.17 -34.07 23.59
C TYR A 572 -1.43 -34.14 24.93
N ALA A 573 -1.87 -34.98 25.85
CA ALA A 573 -1.17 -35.20 27.10
C ALA A 573 0.22 -35.81 26.86
N ASN A 574 0.34 -36.81 25.99
CA ASN A 574 1.61 -37.43 25.66
C ASN A 574 2.55 -36.46 24.94
N LYS A 575 2.02 -35.63 24.04
CA LYS A 575 2.78 -34.58 23.35
C LYS A 575 3.36 -33.56 24.34
N ALA A 576 2.55 -33.15 25.30
CA ALA A 576 2.98 -32.24 26.36
C ALA A 576 4.02 -32.87 27.29
N LEU A 577 3.88 -34.16 27.60
CA LEU A 577 4.85 -34.92 28.42
C LEU A 577 6.23 -34.99 27.73
N GLN A 578 6.28 -35.13 26.43
CA GLN A 578 7.54 -35.08 25.67
C GLN A 578 8.24 -33.73 25.85
N ALA A 579 7.47 -32.64 25.85
CA ALA A 579 8.00 -31.30 26.09
C ALA A 579 8.53 -31.16 27.52
N THR A 580 7.88 -31.76 28.54
CA THR A 580 8.38 -31.76 29.92
C THR A 580 9.72 -32.51 30.03
N ASN A 581 9.83 -33.65 29.37
CA ASN A 581 11.05 -34.45 29.37
C ASN A 581 12.24 -33.70 28.76
N GLN A 582 12.02 -32.95 27.68
CA GLN A 582 13.06 -32.14 27.04
C GLN A 582 13.59 -31.04 27.98
N VAL A 583 12.70 -30.37 28.71
CA VAL A 583 13.07 -29.33 29.67
C VAL A 583 13.86 -29.92 30.84
N MET A 584 13.44 -31.08 31.36
CA MET A 584 14.12 -31.75 32.48
C MET A 584 15.50 -32.31 32.10
N MET A 585 15.71 -32.66 30.83
CA MET A 585 17.01 -33.12 30.34
C MET A 585 18.01 -31.99 30.14
N SER A 586 17.54 -30.77 29.86
CA SER A 586 18.39 -29.60 29.59
C SER A 586 18.76 -28.83 30.87
N SER A 587 18.17 -29.16 32.01
CA SER A 587 18.49 -28.61 33.32
C SER A 587 19.43 -29.53 34.10
#